data_a549374f285981ccfe0b98636cf303dc
#
_entry.id   a549374f285981ccfe0b98636cf303dc
#
_cell.length_a   1.000
_cell.length_b   1.000
_cell.length_c   1.000
_cell.angle_alpha   90.00
_cell.angle_beta   90.00
_cell.angle_gamma   90.00
#
_symmetry.space_group_name_H-M   'P 1'
#
loop_
_entity.id
_entity.type
_entity.pdbx_description
1 polymer ?
#
loop_
_entity_poly.entity_id
_entity_poly.type
_entity_poly.pdbx_seq_one_letter_code
_entity_poly.pdbx_strand_id
1 'polypeptide(L)'
;MTFDPQWPTLILSTFFFALLNLSRFCVDTSLLHRPITAALLWGTATGDASVIPLGVFFEILWLDLFPAGAYVPPNGLLAFTLAATTLRHIPEPSMLLVLAVLLGSAICAHAAASIELVYRKRQDRALMRLADANRRSRMSLFDPDAIVVRSVAEQWVLGWALALAFAVAMLAGIRLLLLLPLPHTPVSWPILL
;
A
#
# COMPACT_ATOMS: atom_id res chain seq x y z
N MET A 1 -18.00 -11.73 18.98
CA MET A 1 -17.66 -11.65 17.55
C MET A 1 -16.40 -12.44 17.31
N THR A 2 -16.51 -13.55 16.55
CA THR A 2 -15.33 -14.33 16.13
C THR A 2 -14.71 -13.64 14.92
N PHE A 3 -13.60 -12.99 15.14
CA PHE A 3 -12.78 -12.39 14.08
C PHE A 3 -11.91 -13.51 13.49
N ASP A 4 -12.32 -14.04 12.35
CA ASP A 4 -11.55 -15.06 11.64
C ASP A 4 -10.81 -14.38 10.45
N PRO A 5 -9.48 -14.25 10.50
CA PRO A 5 -8.73 -13.63 9.42
C PRO A 5 -8.74 -14.57 8.22
N GLN A 6 -9.41 -14.17 7.16
CA GLN A 6 -9.35 -14.86 5.88
C GLN A 6 -7.97 -14.63 5.26
N TRP A 7 -7.00 -15.43 5.63
CA TRP A 7 -5.62 -15.34 5.14
C TRP A 7 -5.48 -15.30 3.62
N PRO A 8 -6.26 -16.09 2.84
CA PRO A 8 -6.21 -16.00 1.38
C PRO A 8 -6.55 -14.61 0.84
N THR A 9 -7.57 -13.97 1.40
CA THR A 9 -7.98 -12.62 1.00
C THR A 9 -6.90 -11.59 1.32
N LEU A 10 -6.27 -11.70 2.49
CA LEU A 10 -5.18 -10.82 2.91
C LEU A 10 -3.95 -10.97 2.00
N ILE A 11 -3.55 -12.20 1.69
CA ILE A 11 -2.42 -12.48 0.79
C ILE A 11 -2.73 -11.96 -0.61
N LEU A 12 -3.92 -12.21 -1.14
CA LEU A 12 -4.32 -11.79 -2.47
C LEU A 12 -4.39 -10.26 -2.59
N SER A 13 -4.93 -9.57 -1.59
CA SER A 13 -5.02 -8.10 -1.59
C SER A 13 -3.65 -7.43 -1.53
N THR A 14 -2.75 -7.93 -0.69
CA THR A 14 -1.38 -7.41 -0.59
C THR A 14 -0.56 -7.73 -1.84
N PHE A 15 -0.79 -8.88 -2.47
CA PHE A 15 -0.19 -9.24 -3.75
C PHE A 15 -0.67 -8.30 -4.87
N PHE A 16 -1.97 -8.06 -4.95
CA PHE A 16 -2.56 -7.11 -5.89
C PHE A 16 -2.00 -5.69 -5.70
N PHE A 17 -1.88 -5.23 -4.44
CA PHE A 17 -1.19 -4.00 -4.11
C PHE A 17 0.22 -3.98 -4.68
N ALA A 18 1.01 -5.03 -4.45
CA ALA A 18 2.41 -5.08 -4.90
C ALA A 18 2.53 -4.98 -6.42
N LEU A 19 1.61 -5.58 -7.18
CA LEU A 19 1.55 -5.47 -8.63
C LEU A 19 1.26 -4.03 -9.08
N LEU A 20 0.25 -3.39 -8.51
CA LEU A 20 -0.08 -2.01 -8.85
C LEU A 20 1.02 -1.02 -8.41
N ASN A 21 1.66 -1.29 -7.28
CA ASN A 21 2.74 -0.45 -6.76
C ASN A 21 4.00 -0.48 -7.64
N LEU A 22 4.20 -1.52 -8.46
CA LEU A 22 5.30 -1.55 -9.45
C LEU A 22 5.19 -0.38 -10.45
N SER A 23 3.97 0.05 -10.79
CA SER A 23 3.77 1.18 -11.69
C SER A 23 4.38 2.49 -11.18
N ARG A 24 4.55 2.62 -9.86
CA ARG A 24 5.19 3.78 -9.22
C ARG A 24 6.70 3.85 -9.47
N PHE A 25 7.33 2.73 -9.79
CA PHE A 25 8.78 2.61 -9.89
C PHE A 25 9.29 2.27 -11.30
N CYS A 26 8.55 1.45 -12.02
CA CYS A 26 9.06 0.83 -13.25
C CYS A 26 8.41 1.38 -14.51
N VAL A 27 7.15 1.80 -14.43
CA VAL A 27 6.40 2.31 -15.57
C VAL A 27 5.61 3.50 -15.06
N ASP A 28 5.98 4.71 -15.46
CA ASP A 28 5.29 5.93 -15.06
C ASP A 28 3.88 6.03 -15.69
N THR A 29 3.06 5.05 -15.38
CA THR A 29 1.62 5.09 -15.60
C THR A 29 1.00 5.75 -14.38
N SER A 30 0.91 7.06 -14.42
CA SER A 30 0.41 7.90 -13.30
C SER A 30 -0.96 7.48 -12.74
N LEU A 31 -1.68 6.58 -13.40
CA LEU A 31 -3.00 6.12 -13.01
C LEU A 31 -3.00 4.86 -12.14
N LEU A 32 -2.16 3.85 -12.43
CA LEU A 32 -2.25 2.54 -11.78
C LEU A 32 -1.90 2.53 -10.29
N HIS A 33 -1.07 3.46 -9.82
CA HIS A 33 -0.72 3.57 -8.41
C HIS A 33 -1.68 4.48 -7.61
N ARG A 34 -2.75 4.99 -8.24
CA ARG A 34 -3.73 5.83 -7.56
C ARG A 34 -4.74 5.00 -6.77
N PRO A 35 -5.10 5.43 -5.56
CA PRO A 35 -6.11 4.76 -4.73
C PRO A 35 -7.45 4.55 -5.44
N ILE A 36 -7.91 5.55 -6.19
CA ILE A 36 -9.18 5.47 -6.92
C ILE A 36 -9.17 4.39 -8.01
N THR A 37 -8.07 4.25 -8.74
CA THR A 37 -7.94 3.22 -9.77
C THR A 37 -7.93 1.83 -9.15
N ALA A 38 -7.22 1.66 -8.04
CA ALA A 38 -7.21 0.40 -7.31
C ALA A 38 -8.60 0.06 -6.75
N ALA A 39 -9.34 1.05 -6.25
CA ALA A 39 -10.71 0.86 -5.75
C ALA A 39 -11.67 0.44 -6.86
N LEU A 40 -11.57 1.04 -8.04
CA LEU A 40 -12.37 0.65 -9.22
C LEU A 40 -12.05 -0.78 -9.67
N LEU A 41 -10.77 -1.13 -9.79
CA LEU A 41 -10.34 -2.47 -10.16
C LEU A 41 -10.77 -3.51 -9.12
N TRP A 42 -10.61 -3.19 -7.84
CA TRP A 42 -11.05 -4.07 -6.76
C TRP A 42 -12.57 -4.23 -6.73
N GLY A 43 -13.31 -3.12 -6.79
CA GLY A 43 -14.77 -3.11 -6.79
C GLY A 43 -15.36 -3.90 -7.96
N THR A 44 -14.81 -3.74 -9.17
CA THR A 44 -15.23 -4.51 -10.36
C THR A 44 -14.87 -5.99 -10.25
N ALA A 45 -13.68 -6.32 -9.74
CA ALA A 45 -13.24 -7.71 -9.61
C ALA A 45 -14.01 -8.49 -8.53
N THR A 46 -14.41 -7.83 -7.45
CA THR A 46 -15.10 -8.45 -6.32
C THR A 46 -16.62 -8.25 -6.34
N GLY A 47 -17.13 -7.38 -7.21
CA GLY A 47 -18.53 -6.94 -7.19
C GLY A 47 -18.90 -6.05 -6.00
N ASP A 48 -17.93 -5.57 -5.25
CA ASP A 48 -18.11 -4.77 -4.02
C ASP A 48 -17.83 -3.31 -4.29
N ALA A 49 -18.89 -2.55 -4.62
CA ALA A 49 -18.77 -1.11 -4.87
C ALA A 49 -18.49 -0.27 -3.60
N SER A 50 -18.66 -0.85 -2.41
CA SER A 50 -18.47 -0.13 -1.13
C SER A 50 -17.03 0.32 -0.90
N VAL A 51 -16.05 -0.25 -1.60
CA VAL A 51 -14.64 0.14 -1.54
C VAL A 51 -14.31 1.41 -2.34
N ILE A 52 -15.20 1.82 -3.28
CA ILE A 52 -14.95 2.98 -4.15
C ILE A 52 -14.87 4.29 -3.35
N PRO A 53 -15.80 4.59 -2.43
CA PRO A 53 -15.69 5.79 -1.56
C PRO A 53 -14.39 5.84 -0.76
N LEU A 54 -13.87 4.68 -0.36
CA LEU A 54 -12.59 4.58 0.35
C LEU A 54 -11.41 5.00 -0.54
N GLY A 55 -11.41 4.55 -1.81
CA GLY A 55 -10.41 4.97 -2.80
C GLY A 55 -10.46 6.47 -3.07
N VAL A 56 -11.68 7.04 -3.20
CA VAL A 56 -11.89 8.48 -3.36
C VAL A 56 -11.37 9.24 -2.13
N PHE A 57 -11.65 8.76 -0.93
CA PHE A 57 -11.18 9.38 0.31
C PHE A 57 -9.65 9.48 0.34
N PHE A 58 -8.93 8.41 0.07
CA PHE A 58 -7.47 8.44 0.05
C PHE A 58 -6.89 9.20 -1.13
N GLU A 59 -7.59 9.27 -2.27
CA GLU A 59 -7.19 10.10 -3.39
C GLU A 59 -7.24 11.59 -3.02
N ILE A 60 -8.34 12.04 -2.41
CA ILE A 60 -8.53 13.43 -1.99
C ILE A 60 -7.56 13.80 -0.86
N LEU A 61 -7.32 12.89 0.08
CA LEU A 61 -6.43 13.15 1.23
C LEU A 61 -5.02 13.53 0.81
N TRP A 62 -4.54 13.02 -0.34
CA TRP A 62 -3.18 13.26 -0.84
C TRP A 62 -3.15 13.88 -2.24
N LEU A 63 -4.25 14.49 -2.68
CA LEU A 63 -4.35 15.07 -4.03
C LEU A 63 -3.27 16.12 -4.32
N ASP A 64 -2.94 16.95 -3.32
CA ASP A 64 -2.01 18.07 -3.46
C ASP A 64 -0.56 17.71 -3.13
N LEU A 65 -0.26 16.46 -2.81
CA LEU A 65 1.08 16.03 -2.45
C LEU A 65 1.85 15.59 -3.70
N PHE A 66 2.49 16.55 -4.36
CA PHE A 66 3.40 16.24 -5.48
C PHE A 66 4.78 15.85 -4.98
N PRO A 67 5.42 14.85 -5.61
CA PRO A 67 6.82 14.53 -5.34
C PRO A 67 7.69 15.68 -5.81
N ALA A 68 8.17 16.50 -4.88
CA ALA A 68 9.08 17.61 -5.15
C ALA A 68 10.46 17.33 -4.52
N GLY A 69 11.48 17.21 -5.34
CA GLY A 69 12.84 16.97 -4.89
C GLY A 69 13.02 15.63 -4.15
N ALA A 70 13.54 15.69 -2.92
CA ALA A 70 13.77 14.51 -2.07
C ALA A 70 12.52 14.02 -1.32
N TYR A 71 11.38 14.69 -1.47
CA TYR A 71 10.15 14.34 -0.78
C TYR A 71 9.47 13.13 -1.43
N VAL A 72 9.23 12.10 -0.64
CA VAL A 72 8.46 10.93 -1.05
C VAL A 72 7.07 11.06 -0.43
N PRO A 73 6.01 11.26 -1.23
CA PRO A 73 4.66 11.36 -0.71
C PRO A 73 4.21 10.03 -0.09
N PRO A 74 3.29 10.06 0.89
CA PRO A 74 2.71 8.85 1.46
C PRO A 74 2.13 7.94 0.38
N ASN A 75 2.18 6.64 0.62
CA ASN A 75 1.68 5.66 -0.34
C ASN A 75 0.17 5.49 -0.19
N GLY A 76 -0.62 6.29 -0.91
CA GLY A 76 -2.08 6.27 -0.88
C GLY A 76 -2.68 4.92 -1.29
N LEU A 77 -2.06 4.24 -2.25
CA LEU A 77 -2.47 2.90 -2.67
C LEU A 77 -2.33 1.88 -1.51
N LEU A 78 -1.24 1.98 -0.72
CA LEU A 78 -1.06 1.14 0.47
C LEU A 78 -2.14 1.43 1.51
N ALA A 79 -2.39 2.70 1.80
CA ALA A 79 -3.42 3.09 2.77
C ALA A 79 -4.80 2.56 2.36
N PHE A 80 -5.19 2.73 1.10
CA PHE A 80 -6.42 2.18 0.56
C PHE A 80 -6.49 0.66 0.74
N THR A 81 -5.44 -0.06 0.33
CA THR A 81 -5.41 -1.52 0.41
C THR A 81 -5.53 -2.02 1.85
N LEU A 82 -4.80 -1.40 2.78
CA LEU A 82 -4.87 -1.74 4.20
C LEU A 82 -6.26 -1.47 4.79
N ALA A 83 -6.85 -0.32 4.49
CA ALA A 83 -8.17 0.04 4.97
C ALA A 83 -9.25 -0.89 4.40
N ALA A 84 -9.28 -1.10 3.08
CA ALA A 84 -10.24 -1.97 2.41
C ALA A 84 -10.14 -3.41 2.93
N THR A 85 -8.92 -3.94 3.02
CA THR A 85 -8.70 -5.30 3.51
C THR A 85 -9.12 -5.43 4.98
N THR A 86 -8.76 -4.47 5.83
CA THR A 86 -9.09 -4.52 7.27
C THR A 86 -10.59 -4.39 7.50
N LEU A 87 -11.27 -3.45 6.84
CA LEU A 87 -12.72 -3.27 7.00
C LEU A 87 -13.52 -4.48 6.53
N ARG A 88 -13.07 -5.17 5.49
CA ARG A 88 -13.71 -6.41 5.03
C ARG A 88 -13.70 -7.53 6.07
N HIS A 89 -12.74 -7.52 6.99
CA HIS A 89 -12.67 -8.51 8.09
C HIS A 89 -13.55 -8.17 9.28
N ILE A 90 -14.23 -7.02 9.26
CA ILE A 90 -15.09 -6.55 10.35
C ILE A 90 -16.52 -6.48 9.82
N PRO A 91 -17.42 -7.40 10.24
CA PRO A 91 -18.77 -7.51 9.67
C PRO A 91 -19.61 -6.24 9.85
N GLU A 92 -19.52 -5.60 11.02
CA GLU A 92 -20.27 -4.40 11.38
C GLU A 92 -19.35 -3.41 12.11
N PRO A 93 -18.55 -2.62 11.36
CA PRO A 93 -17.60 -1.71 11.98
C PRO A 93 -18.35 -0.54 12.64
N SER A 94 -18.04 -0.25 13.92
CA SER A 94 -18.46 1.00 14.55
C SER A 94 -17.74 2.20 13.92
N MET A 95 -18.31 3.40 14.03
CA MET A 95 -17.69 4.63 13.52
C MET A 95 -16.27 4.84 14.07
N LEU A 96 -16.07 4.56 15.34
CA LEU A 96 -14.75 4.64 15.97
C LEU A 96 -13.75 3.67 15.35
N LEU A 97 -14.21 2.47 15.02
CA LEU A 97 -13.38 1.44 14.39
C LEU A 97 -12.99 1.82 12.97
N VAL A 98 -13.95 2.37 12.20
CA VAL A 98 -13.67 2.91 10.85
C VAL A 98 -12.61 4.01 10.93
N LEU A 99 -12.77 4.97 11.84
CA LEU A 99 -11.78 6.04 12.05
C LEU A 99 -10.41 5.48 12.45
N ALA A 100 -10.36 4.50 13.33
CA ALA A 100 -9.12 3.85 13.73
C ALA A 100 -8.43 3.16 12.55
N VAL A 101 -9.18 2.48 11.68
CA VAL A 101 -8.66 1.85 10.46
C VAL A 101 -8.13 2.91 9.48
N LEU A 102 -8.85 4.00 9.25
CA LEU A 102 -8.42 5.07 8.35
C LEU A 102 -7.14 5.75 8.86
N LEU A 103 -7.08 6.09 10.15
CA LEU A 103 -5.90 6.69 10.76
C LEU A 103 -4.71 5.73 10.75
N GLY A 104 -4.93 4.49 11.14
CA GLY A 104 -3.89 3.46 11.14
C GLY A 104 -3.31 3.22 9.75
N SER A 105 -4.15 3.14 8.72
CA SER A 105 -3.69 2.97 7.35
C SER A 105 -2.93 4.20 6.83
N ALA A 106 -3.34 5.42 7.21
CA ALA A 106 -2.59 6.64 6.89
C ALA A 106 -1.21 6.65 7.57
N ILE A 107 -1.12 6.26 8.84
CA ILE A 107 0.17 6.12 9.55
C ILE A 107 1.07 5.09 8.85
N CYS A 108 0.53 3.93 8.47
CA CYS A 108 1.28 2.92 7.72
C CYS A 108 1.78 3.45 6.37
N ALA A 109 0.98 4.26 5.65
CA ALA A 109 1.39 4.88 4.40
C ALA A 109 2.56 5.85 4.57
N HIS A 110 2.57 6.64 5.65
CA HIS A 110 3.70 7.52 6.00
C HIS A 110 4.94 6.72 6.41
N ALA A 111 4.77 5.66 7.19
CA ALA A 111 5.87 4.77 7.54
C ALA A 111 6.48 4.10 6.30
N ALA A 112 5.66 3.65 5.37
CA ALA A 112 6.10 3.07 4.10
C ALA A 112 6.88 4.09 3.25
N ALA A 113 6.45 5.35 3.18
CA ALA A 113 7.19 6.40 2.48
C ALA A 113 8.58 6.63 3.08
N SER A 114 8.70 6.56 4.41
CA SER A 114 10.00 6.65 5.10
C SER A 114 10.92 5.48 4.75
N ILE A 115 10.39 4.26 4.69
CA ILE A 115 11.13 3.06 4.29
C ILE A 115 11.55 3.16 2.82
N GLU A 116 10.64 3.62 1.94
CA GLU A 116 10.92 3.87 0.53
C GLU A 116 12.06 4.86 0.33
N LEU A 117 12.10 5.95 1.12
CA LEU A 117 13.18 6.94 1.08
C LEU A 117 14.55 6.29 1.40
N VAL A 118 14.61 5.43 2.41
CA VAL A 118 15.84 4.70 2.77
C VAL A 118 16.25 3.77 1.63
N TYR A 119 15.28 3.08 1.02
CA TYR A 119 15.53 2.18 -0.09
C TYR A 119 16.05 2.92 -1.34
N ARG A 120 15.45 4.06 -1.70
CA ARG A 120 15.92 4.92 -2.81
C ARG A 120 17.35 5.37 -2.59
N LYS A 121 17.71 5.84 -1.39
CA LYS A 121 19.09 6.22 -1.05
C LYS A 121 20.08 5.05 -1.20
N ARG A 122 19.63 3.81 -0.95
CA ARG A 122 20.45 2.62 -1.15
C ARG A 122 20.65 2.32 -2.64
N GLN A 123 19.60 2.46 -3.45
CA GLN A 123 19.67 2.28 -4.89
C GLN A 123 20.59 3.33 -5.54
N ASP A 124 20.50 4.61 -5.15
CA ASP A 124 21.35 5.68 -5.66
C ASP A 124 22.83 5.36 -5.41
N ARG A 125 23.18 4.87 -4.22
CA ARG A 125 24.55 4.43 -3.92
C ARG A 125 25.00 3.25 -4.79
N ALA A 126 24.11 2.31 -5.08
CA ALA A 126 24.40 1.19 -5.96
C ALA A 126 24.64 1.64 -7.40
N LEU A 127 23.80 2.58 -7.89
CA LEU A 127 23.97 3.19 -9.22
C LEU A 127 25.28 3.97 -9.35
N MET A 128 25.65 4.74 -8.33
CA MET A 128 26.95 5.45 -8.32
C MET A 128 28.14 4.49 -8.38
N ARG A 129 28.08 3.38 -7.66
CA ARG A 129 29.12 2.33 -7.73
C ARG A 129 29.21 1.69 -9.12
N LEU A 130 28.08 1.44 -9.77
CA LEU A 130 28.03 0.93 -11.14
C LEU A 130 28.59 1.95 -12.14
N ALA A 131 28.25 3.24 -11.99
CA ALA A 131 28.81 4.29 -12.82
C ALA A 131 30.33 4.41 -12.69
N ASP A 132 30.87 4.30 -11.47
CA ASP A 132 32.32 4.31 -11.24
C ASP A 132 33.00 3.07 -11.78
N ALA A 133 32.37 1.90 -11.69
CA ALA A 133 32.90 0.66 -12.29
C ALA A 133 32.94 0.76 -13.82
N ASN A 134 31.92 1.37 -14.42
CA ASN A 134 31.86 1.63 -15.85
C ASN A 134 33.02 2.53 -16.31
N ARG A 135 33.25 3.65 -15.61
CA ARG A 135 34.36 4.56 -15.93
C ARG A 135 35.73 3.89 -15.91
N ARG A 136 35.88 2.79 -15.15
CA ARG A 136 37.14 2.02 -15.03
C ARG A 136 37.27 0.89 -16.06
N SER A 137 36.47 0.90 -17.13
CA SER A 137 36.50 -0.09 -18.22
C SER A 137 36.32 -1.55 -17.81
N ARG A 138 35.68 -1.80 -16.67
CA ARG A 138 35.37 -3.16 -16.17
C ARG A 138 34.00 -3.69 -16.61
N MET A 139 33.39 -3.06 -17.61
CA MET A 139 31.97 -3.26 -17.97
C MET A 139 31.66 -4.47 -18.87
N SER A 140 32.63 -5.23 -19.32
CA SER A 140 32.35 -6.41 -20.18
C SER A 140 31.61 -7.55 -19.46
N LEU A 141 31.28 -7.39 -18.17
CA LEU A 141 30.67 -8.42 -17.32
C LEU A 141 29.25 -8.08 -16.85
N PHE A 142 28.70 -6.92 -17.21
CA PHE A 142 27.38 -6.50 -16.74
C PHE A 142 26.32 -6.59 -17.84
N ASP A 143 25.35 -7.46 -17.64
CA ASP A 143 24.13 -7.50 -18.43
C ASP A 143 23.13 -6.49 -17.84
N PRO A 144 22.83 -5.37 -18.53
CA PRO A 144 21.91 -4.33 -18.04
C PRO A 144 20.50 -4.88 -17.85
N ASP A 145 20.05 -5.82 -18.69
CA ASP A 145 18.70 -6.37 -18.62
C ASP A 145 18.52 -7.22 -17.34
N ALA A 146 19.53 -7.99 -16.98
CA ALA A 146 19.53 -8.78 -15.75
C ALA A 146 19.47 -7.87 -14.50
N ILE A 147 20.13 -6.70 -14.53
CA ILE A 147 20.10 -5.74 -13.42
C ILE A 147 18.71 -5.14 -13.27
N VAL A 148 18.07 -4.75 -14.38
CA VAL A 148 16.71 -4.18 -14.37
C VAL A 148 15.71 -5.21 -13.85
N VAL A 149 15.70 -6.42 -14.41
CA VAL A 149 14.78 -7.49 -13.99
C VAL A 149 14.95 -7.81 -12.50
N ARG A 150 16.19 -7.90 -12.01
CA ARG A 150 16.46 -8.12 -10.60
C ARG A 150 15.95 -6.97 -9.73
N SER A 151 16.18 -5.73 -10.13
CA SER A 151 15.71 -4.56 -9.38
C SER A 151 14.18 -4.51 -9.28
N VAL A 152 13.48 -4.81 -10.37
CA VAL A 152 12.02 -4.90 -10.41
C VAL A 152 11.51 -6.02 -9.49
N ALA A 153 12.13 -7.20 -9.55
CA ALA A 153 11.76 -8.33 -8.71
C ALA A 153 12.00 -8.04 -7.20
N GLU A 154 13.15 -7.43 -6.86
CA GLU A 154 13.45 -7.01 -5.48
C GLU A 154 12.42 -6.00 -4.97
N GLN A 155 12.03 -5.02 -5.78
CA GLN A 155 11.02 -4.03 -5.43
C GLN A 155 9.65 -4.64 -5.21
N TRP A 156 9.25 -5.56 -6.09
CA TRP A 156 7.98 -6.25 -5.96
C TRP A 156 7.90 -7.08 -4.68
N VAL A 157 8.93 -7.90 -4.42
CA VAL A 157 8.99 -8.76 -3.22
C VAL A 157 9.00 -7.91 -1.94
N LEU A 158 9.81 -6.84 -1.91
CA LEU A 158 9.86 -5.92 -0.77
C LEU A 158 8.52 -5.21 -0.56
N GLY A 159 7.90 -4.72 -1.62
CA GLY A 159 6.59 -4.06 -1.56
C GLY A 159 5.52 -4.99 -1.02
N TRP A 160 5.49 -6.23 -1.49
CA TRP A 160 4.55 -7.25 -1.02
C TRP A 160 4.79 -7.62 0.45
N ALA A 161 6.04 -7.91 0.82
CA ALA A 161 6.39 -8.27 2.20
C ALA A 161 6.04 -7.13 3.18
N LEU A 162 6.30 -5.88 2.79
CA LEU A 162 5.98 -4.71 3.58
C LEU A 162 4.46 -4.53 3.75
N ALA A 163 3.71 -4.64 2.66
CA ALA A 163 2.25 -4.55 2.68
C ALA A 163 1.63 -5.65 3.56
N LEU A 164 2.13 -6.88 3.45
CA LEU A 164 1.69 -7.99 4.27
C LEU A 164 2.00 -7.75 5.76
N ALA A 165 3.19 -7.27 6.09
CA ALA A 165 3.58 -6.95 7.46
C ALA A 165 2.68 -5.87 8.06
N PHE A 166 2.40 -4.79 7.33
CA PHE A 166 1.48 -3.75 7.76
C PHE A 166 0.04 -4.25 7.90
N ALA A 167 -0.43 -5.10 6.97
CA ALA A 167 -1.77 -5.68 7.06
C ALA A 167 -1.93 -6.54 8.31
N VAL A 168 -0.94 -7.39 8.62
CA VAL A 168 -0.94 -8.21 9.84
C VAL A 168 -0.89 -7.33 11.10
N ALA A 169 -0.05 -6.29 11.10
CA ALA A 169 0.03 -5.35 12.22
C ALA A 169 -1.29 -4.59 12.44
N MET A 170 -1.95 -4.14 11.35
CA MET A 170 -3.26 -3.50 11.41
C MET A 170 -4.31 -4.44 11.99
N LEU A 171 -4.40 -5.67 11.51
CA LEU A 171 -5.35 -6.65 12.02
C LEU A 171 -5.10 -6.98 13.50
N ALA A 172 -3.84 -7.08 13.92
CA ALA A 172 -3.49 -7.27 15.32
C ALA A 172 -3.88 -6.06 16.17
N GLY A 173 -3.62 -4.84 15.70
CA GLY A 173 -4.02 -3.60 16.38
C GLY A 173 -5.53 -3.48 16.54
N ILE A 174 -6.30 -3.79 15.50
CA ILE A 174 -7.77 -3.78 15.55
C ILE A 174 -8.30 -4.85 16.51
N ARG A 175 -7.70 -6.04 16.53
CA ARG A 175 -8.05 -7.07 17.55
C ARG A 175 -7.87 -6.56 18.97
N LEU A 176 -6.75 -5.91 19.25
CA LEU A 176 -6.51 -5.32 20.57
C LEU A 176 -7.54 -4.23 20.90
N LEU A 177 -7.91 -3.43 19.93
CA LEU A 177 -8.93 -2.39 20.09
C LEU A 177 -10.31 -2.99 20.40
N LEU A 178 -10.67 -4.11 19.76
CA LEU A 178 -11.92 -4.83 20.00
C LEU A 178 -12.01 -5.49 21.38
N LEU A 179 -10.88 -5.72 22.06
CA LEU A 179 -10.85 -6.21 23.44
C LEU A 179 -11.17 -5.10 24.46
N LEU A 180 -11.09 -3.82 24.06
CA LEU A 180 -11.48 -2.71 24.91
C LEU A 180 -13.00 -2.54 24.91
N PRO A 181 -13.62 -2.20 26.06
CA PRO A 181 -15.07 -1.94 26.14
C PRO A 181 -15.39 -0.59 25.47
N LEU A 182 -15.39 -0.57 24.13
CA LEU A 182 -15.72 0.62 23.36
C LEU A 182 -17.22 0.79 23.22
N PRO A 183 -17.75 2.04 23.21
CA PRO A 183 -19.17 2.28 22.99
C PRO A 183 -19.54 1.82 21.56
N HIS A 184 -20.42 0.83 21.47
CA HIS A 184 -20.92 0.31 20.20
C HIS A 184 -22.03 1.22 19.68
N THR A 185 -21.67 2.22 18.89
CA THR A 185 -22.63 2.91 18.03
C THR A 185 -22.53 2.27 16.63
N PRO A 186 -23.46 1.40 16.25
CA PRO A 186 -23.44 0.81 14.92
C PRO A 186 -23.60 1.91 13.87
N VAL A 187 -22.72 1.92 12.88
CA VAL A 187 -22.88 2.78 11.70
C VAL A 187 -23.88 2.09 10.79
N SER A 188 -25.12 2.55 10.79
CA SER A 188 -26.02 2.22 9.69
C SER A 188 -25.52 2.95 8.44
N TRP A 189 -25.14 2.22 7.41
CA TRP A 189 -24.75 2.72 6.09
C TRP A 189 -25.94 2.85 5.11
N PRO A 190 -27.05 3.53 5.41
CA PRO A 190 -28.12 3.69 4.44
C PRO A 190 -27.94 4.93 3.55
N ILE A 191 -26.83 5.67 3.64
CA ILE A 191 -26.77 7.05 3.09
C ILE A 191 -25.81 7.16 1.89
N LEU A 192 -25.21 6.08 1.41
CA LEU A 192 -24.27 6.13 0.27
C LEU A 192 -24.64 5.16 -0.86
N LEU A 193 -25.92 4.80 -1.00
CA LEU A 193 -26.47 4.17 -2.19
C LEU A 193 -27.29 5.19 -2.97
#